data_8dc69465d173fa046d4183e71505a390
#
_entry.id   8dc69465d173fa046d4183e71505a390
#
_cell.length_a   1.000
_cell.length_b   1.000
_cell.length_c   1.000
_cell.angle_alpha   90.00
_cell.angle_beta   90.00
_cell.angle_gamma   90.00
#
_symmetry.space_group_name_H-M   'P 1'
#
loop_
_entity.id
_entity.type
_entity.pdbx_description
1 polymer ?
#
loop_
_entity_poly.entity_id
_entity_poly.type
_entity_poly.pdbx_seq_one_letter_code
_entity_poly.pdbx_strand_id
1 'polypeptide(L)'
;MYLAYNTNGLAHHRLDDALRLLADLGYGGVALTPDVAHLDLLATGEREWEAARTLLDRLRLRRVVETGARYVLHPRRKHWPNLLSRDAGAAELRADYYRRAFRLAEAIGAELVSIWSGAPEEGDDPVQALDRLLERLPRTLDDARAAGVTLCFEPEPGMLVDSLARYRELRRRLGRDDLMTTIDVGHLIVTEPGAPHEHLAEFAPSLRNVQIDDARRGLHEHLPPGSGEIDFAPVFAELRRLRYEGPCALELSRDSHRAAEAAADAFRRLSPLLRP
;
A
#
# COMPACT_ATOMS: atom_id res chain seq x y z
N MET A 1 8.70 0.66 -14.84
CA MET A 1 8.34 0.03 -13.55
C MET A 1 9.56 -0.60 -12.88
N TYR A 2 9.51 -0.85 -11.59
CA TYR A 2 10.58 -1.43 -10.80
C TYR A 2 10.01 -2.32 -9.69
N LEU A 3 10.76 -3.36 -9.27
CA LEU A 3 10.38 -4.14 -8.09
C LEU A 3 10.71 -3.36 -6.83
N ALA A 4 9.75 -3.31 -5.93
CA ALA A 4 9.89 -2.84 -4.57
C ALA A 4 9.46 -3.95 -3.59
N TYR A 5 9.71 -3.77 -2.32
CA TYR A 5 9.29 -4.70 -1.27
C TYR A 5 8.69 -3.92 -0.11
N ASN A 6 7.55 -4.38 0.41
CA ASN A 6 6.87 -3.74 1.52
C ASN A 6 7.53 -4.13 2.85
N THR A 7 7.91 -3.13 3.65
CA THR A 7 8.62 -3.39 4.92
C THR A 7 7.78 -4.10 5.96
N ASN A 8 6.46 -4.20 5.78
CA ASN A 8 5.61 -5.02 6.65
C ASN A 8 5.97 -6.53 6.59
N GLY A 9 6.57 -6.99 5.49
CA GLY A 9 7.14 -8.33 5.36
C GLY A 9 8.53 -8.50 5.99
N LEU A 10 9.12 -7.43 6.53
CA LEU A 10 10.43 -7.39 7.19
C LEU A 10 10.33 -6.95 8.66
N ALA A 11 9.17 -7.10 9.29
CA ALA A 11 8.86 -6.57 10.62
C ALA A 11 9.78 -7.10 11.75
N HIS A 12 10.56 -8.16 11.51
CA HIS A 12 11.55 -8.69 12.46
C HIS A 12 12.97 -8.14 12.25
N HIS A 13 13.18 -7.30 11.23
CA HIS A 13 14.45 -6.64 10.96
C HIS A 13 14.41 -5.18 11.46
N ARG A 14 15.59 -4.63 11.78
CA ARG A 14 15.73 -3.18 11.89
C ARG A 14 15.58 -2.56 10.50
N LEU A 15 15.10 -1.34 10.42
CA LEU A 15 14.86 -0.70 9.13
C LEU A 15 16.12 -0.62 8.26
N ASP A 16 17.25 -0.23 8.84
CA ASP A 16 18.51 -0.09 8.10
C ASP A 16 19.03 -1.43 7.55
N ASP A 17 18.89 -2.53 8.31
CA ASP A 17 19.22 -3.88 7.85
C ASP A 17 18.26 -4.35 6.74
N ALA A 18 16.95 -4.07 6.89
CA ALA A 18 15.94 -4.36 5.87
C ALA A 18 16.25 -3.64 4.54
N LEU A 19 16.57 -2.35 4.60
CA LEU A 19 16.89 -1.57 3.40
C LEU A 19 18.16 -2.05 2.69
N ARG A 20 19.22 -2.41 3.46
CA ARG A 20 20.45 -2.99 2.89
C ARG A 20 20.16 -4.34 2.24
N LEU A 21 19.45 -5.23 2.93
CA LEU A 21 19.05 -6.53 2.39
C LEU A 21 18.34 -6.38 1.04
N LEU A 22 17.35 -5.48 0.94
CA LEU A 22 16.61 -5.26 -0.30
C LEU A 22 17.52 -4.70 -1.42
N ALA A 23 18.40 -3.76 -1.11
CA ALA A 23 19.36 -3.22 -2.07
C ALA A 23 20.34 -4.30 -2.55
N ASP A 24 20.87 -5.14 -1.66
CA ASP A 24 21.80 -6.23 -1.98
C ASP A 24 21.14 -7.31 -2.86
N LEU A 25 19.83 -7.55 -2.68
CA LEU A 25 19.04 -8.44 -3.54
C LEU A 25 18.73 -7.85 -4.92
N GLY A 26 18.90 -6.54 -5.12
CA GLY A 26 18.68 -5.86 -6.39
C GLY A 26 17.30 -5.20 -6.55
N TYR A 27 16.53 -5.04 -5.48
CA TYR A 27 15.29 -4.27 -5.52
C TYR A 27 15.55 -2.81 -5.89
N GLY A 28 14.72 -2.26 -6.77
CA GLY A 28 14.80 -0.87 -7.20
C GLY A 28 14.13 0.11 -6.23
N GLY A 29 13.37 -0.39 -5.25
CA GLY A 29 12.67 0.45 -4.30
C GLY A 29 12.12 -0.29 -3.09
N VAL A 30 11.47 0.46 -2.22
CA VAL A 30 10.85 -0.01 -0.99
C VAL A 30 9.48 0.65 -0.80
N ALA A 31 8.50 -0.11 -0.33
CA ALA A 31 7.26 0.40 0.21
C ALA A 31 7.38 0.42 1.73
N LEU A 32 7.58 1.60 2.30
CA LEU A 32 7.73 1.76 3.74
C LEU A 32 6.36 1.71 4.42
N THR A 33 6.18 0.76 5.32
CA THR A 33 5.04 0.72 6.23
C THR A 33 5.45 1.31 7.57
N PRO A 34 5.04 2.55 7.90
CA PRO A 34 5.25 3.11 9.22
C PRO A 34 4.49 2.31 10.28
N ASP A 35 5.21 1.52 11.05
CA ASP A 35 4.69 0.64 12.10
C ASP A 35 5.71 0.58 13.24
N VAL A 36 5.40 -0.07 14.33
CA VAL A 36 6.26 -0.17 15.53
C VAL A 36 7.68 -0.66 15.24
N ALA A 37 7.87 -1.47 14.19
CA ALA A 37 9.19 -1.95 13.77
C ALA A 37 9.95 -0.95 12.88
N HIS A 38 9.24 -0.10 12.13
CA HIS A 38 9.83 0.75 11.10
C HIS A 38 9.18 2.13 11.09
N LEU A 39 9.89 3.17 11.56
CA LEU A 39 9.47 4.57 11.53
C LEU A 39 8.06 4.81 12.10
N ASP A 40 7.79 4.25 13.29
CA ASP A 40 6.53 4.52 14.01
C ASP A 40 6.26 6.03 14.07
N LEU A 41 5.19 6.47 13.42
CA LEU A 41 4.85 7.90 13.31
C LEU A 41 4.49 8.55 14.64
N LEU A 42 4.22 7.78 15.70
CA LEU A 42 3.97 8.28 17.03
C LEU A 42 5.24 8.40 17.87
N ALA A 43 6.32 7.70 17.48
CA ALA A 43 7.55 7.60 18.25
C ALA A 43 8.77 8.20 17.53
N THR A 44 8.73 8.41 16.21
CA THR A 44 9.83 8.94 15.41
C THR A 44 9.55 10.35 14.90
N GLY A 45 10.60 11.08 14.55
CA GLY A 45 10.55 12.45 14.07
C GLY A 45 11.60 12.74 13.00
N GLU A 46 11.82 14.02 12.74
CA GLU A 46 12.66 14.52 11.64
C GLU A 46 14.07 13.90 11.62
N ARG A 47 14.67 13.67 12.77
CA ARG A 47 16.03 13.09 12.87
C ARG A 47 16.07 11.66 12.32
N GLU A 48 15.12 10.82 12.71
CA GLU A 48 15.00 9.44 12.25
C GLU A 48 14.61 9.40 10.77
N TRP A 49 13.76 10.32 10.33
CA TRP A 49 13.33 10.42 8.94
C TRP A 49 14.48 10.86 8.01
N GLU A 50 15.30 11.82 8.43
CA GLU A 50 16.49 12.26 7.69
C GLU A 50 17.56 11.15 7.61
N ALA A 51 17.75 10.39 8.69
CA ALA A 51 18.63 9.22 8.68
C ALA A 51 18.13 8.16 7.68
N ALA A 52 16.82 7.88 7.64
CA ALA A 52 16.22 6.97 6.68
C ALA A 52 16.38 7.48 5.24
N ARG A 53 16.12 8.76 4.98
CA ARG A 53 16.34 9.41 3.69
C ARG A 53 17.78 9.24 3.21
N THR A 54 18.74 9.60 4.05
CA THR A 54 20.18 9.49 3.73
C THR A 54 20.56 8.05 3.35
N LEU A 55 20.01 7.06 4.05
CA LEU A 55 20.27 5.65 3.75
C LEU A 55 19.61 5.23 2.44
N LEU A 56 18.35 5.59 2.22
CA LEU A 56 17.60 5.31 0.98
C LEU A 56 18.32 5.89 -0.26
N ASP A 57 18.78 7.14 -0.16
CA ASP A 57 19.51 7.82 -1.23
C ASP A 57 20.86 7.13 -1.52
N ARG A 58 21.61 6.77 -0.48
CA ARG A 58 22.89 6.02 -0.62
C ARG A 58 22.69 4.66 -1.26
N LEU A 59 21.60 3.96 -0.92
CA LEU A 59 21.26 2.65 -1.48
C LEU A 59 20.55 2.76 -2.84
N ARG A 60 20.22 3.98 -3.29
CA ARG A 60 19.48 4.27 -4.53
C ARG A 60 18.12 3.57 -4.59
N LEU A 61 17.46 3.41 -3.44
CA LEU A 61 16.13 2.84 -3.35
C LEU A 61 15.08 3.94 -3.57
N ARG A 62 14.25 3.77 -4.60
CA ARG A 62 12.99 4.51 -4.72
C ARG A 62 12.08 4.14 -3.56
N ARG A 63 11.15 5.02 -3.19
CA ARG A 63 10.34 4.80 -1.98
C ARG A 63 8.92 5.31 -2.15
N VAL A 64 8.00 4.54 -1.59
CA VAL A 64 6.60 4.86 -1.38
C VAL A 64 6.25 4.58 0.08
N VAL A 65 5.12 5.10 0.56
CA VAL A 65 4.66 4.89 1.94
C VAL A 65 3.32 4.15 1.92
N GLU A 66 3.23 3.06 2.70
CA GLU A 66 2.02 2.27 2.92
C GLU A 66 1.51 2.43 4.34
N THR A 67 0.24 2.77 4.54
CA THR A 67 -0.27 3.20 5.84
C THR A 67 -1.02 2.11 6.61
N GLY A 68 -0.48 0.91 6.67
CA GLY A 68 -1.11 -0.23 7.34
C GLY A 68 -1.52 0.03 8.80
N ALA A 69 -0.64 0.65 9.61
CA ALA A 69 -0.90 1.03 11.01
C ALA A 69 -1.62 -0.04 11.83
N ARG A 70 -1.12 -1.27 11.81
CA ARG A 70 -1.82 -2.46 12.36
C ARG A 70 -2.38 -2.21 13.76
N TYR A 71 -1.54 -2.08 14.78
CA TYR A 71 -1.93 -1.83 16.18
C TYR A 71 -1.38 -0.51 16.73
N VAL A 72 -0.80 0.34 15.88
CA VAL A 72 -0.15 1.61 16.26
C VAL A 72 -1.13 2.54 16.96
N LEU A 73 -2.35 2.67 16.45
CA LEU A 73 -3.33 3.59 17.00
C LEU A 73 -4.21 2.97 18.09
N HIS A 74 -4.30 1.63 18.16
CA HIS A 74 -5.08 0.95 19.17
C HIS A 74 -4.56 -0.46 19.47
N PRO A 75 -4.15 -0.78 20.72
CA PRO A 75 -3.42 -2.01 21.03
C PRO A 75 -4.23 -3.30 20.92
N ARG A 76 -5.57 -3.22 20.82
CA ARG A 76 -6.47 -4.39 20.78
C ARG A 76 -7.28 -4.50 19.50
N ARG A 77 -7.32 -3.45 18.68
CA ARG A 77 -8.14 -3.40 17.46
C ARG A 77 -7.22 -3.08 16.27
N LYS A 78 -6.95 -4.11 15.47
CA LYS A 78 -6.13 -3.99 14.25
C LYS A 78 -6.75 -2.97 13.30
N HIS A 79 -5.93 -2.08 12.74
CA HIS A 79 -6.33 -1.05 11.76
C HIS A 79 -7.40 -0.04 12.24
N TRP A 80 -7.68 -0.02 13.52
CA TRP A 80 -8.64 0.91 14.13
C TRP A 80 -7.89 2.01 14.93
N PRO A 81 -8.41 3.26 15.01
CA PRO A 81 -9.55 3.77 14.25
C PRO A 81 -9.22 3.97 12.77
N ASN A 82 -10.27 4.22 11.99
CA ASN A 82 -10.17 4.52 10.56
C ASN A 82 -11.11 5.70 10.19
N LEU A 83 -11.12 6.12 8.93
CA LEU A 83 -11.96 7.25 8.50
C LEU A 83 -13.46 6.96 8.57
N LEU A 84 -13.88 5.69 8.73
CA LEU A 84 -15.29 5.29 8.86
C LEU A 84 -15.80 5.41 10.30
N SER A 85 -14.90 5.55 11.30
CA SER A 85 -15.24 5.50 12.71
C SER A 85 -16.42 6.44 13.04
N ARG A 86 -17.42 5.92 13.79
CA ARG A 86 -18.60 6.69 14.19
C ARG A 86 -18.21 7.84 15.11
N ASP A 87 -17.27 7.59 16.00
CA ASP A 87 -16.71 8.63 16.84
C ASP A 87 -15.79 9.56 16.03
N ALA A 88 -16.09 10.85 16.05
CA ALA A 88 -15.35 11.85 15.28
C ALA A 88 -13.91 12.01 15.79
N GLY A 89 -13.67 11.90 17.10
CA GLY A 89 -12.34 11.96 17.69
C GLY A 89 -11.48 10.77 17.27
N ALA A 90 -12.07 9.57 17.21
CA ALA A 90 -11.39 8.38 16.69
C ALA A 90 -11.03 8.54 15.20
N ALA A 91 -11.94 9.06 14.38
CA ALA A 91 -11.64 9.35 12.97
C ALA A 91 -10.56 10.41 12.79
N GLU A 92 -10.57 11.46 13.63
CA GLU A 92 -9.53 12.51 13.60
C GLU A 92 -8.15 11.96 14.00
N LEU A 93 -8.07 10.99 14.92
CA LEU A 93 -6.84 10.30 15.26
C LEU A 93 -6.24 9.57 14.03
N ARG A 94 -7.09 8.94 13.19
CA ARG A 94 -6.65 8.35 11.90
C ARG A 94 -6.22 9.43 10.91
N ALA A 95 -6.95 10.52 10.81
CA ALA A 95 -6.59 11.64 9.95
C ALA A 95 -5.24 12.27 10.37
N ASP A 96 -4.98 12.41 11.68
CA ASP A 96 -3.68 12.86 12.18
C ASP A 96 -2.55 11.88 11.83
N TYR A 97 -2.79 10.58 11.92
CA TYR A 97 -1.83 9.56 11.47
C TYR A 97 -1.48 9.73 9.98
N TYR A 98 -2.47 9.99 9.12
CA TYR A 98 -2.22 10.24 7.71
C TYR A 98 -1.44 11.53 7.48
N ARG A 99 -1.74 12.64 8.19
CA ARG A 99 -0.94 13.87 8.12
C ARG A 99 0.53 13.64 8.53
N ARG A 100 0.78 12.78 9.52
CA ARG A 100 2.14 12.38 9.89
C ARG A 100 2.80 11.53 8.79
N ALA A 101 2.05 10.63 8.15
CA ALA A 101 2.55 9.86 7.01
C ALA A 101 2.91 10.75 5.81
N PHE A 102 2.11 11.80 5.53
CA PHE A 102 2.43 12.77 4.48
C PHE A 102 3.71 13.56 4.79
N ARG A 103 3.89 13.99 6.04
CA ARG A 103 5.15 14.66 6.47
C ARG A 103 6.35 13.72 6.39
N LEU A 104 6.20 12.45 6.79
CA LEU A 104 7.23 11.45 6.58
C LEU A 104 7.56 11.30 5.09
N ALA A 105 6.54 11.14 4.24
CA ALA A 105 6.71 10.98 2.79
C ALA A 105 7.47 12.17 2.17
N GLU A 106 7.09 13.40 2.52
CA GLU A 106 7.82 14.61 2.12
C GLU A 106 9.29 14.57 2.61
N ALA A 107 9.50 14.30 3.89
CA ALA A 107 10.82 14.29 4.51
C ALA A 107 11.77 13.27 3.87
N ILE A 108 11.28 12.07 3.56
CA ILE A 108 12.10 11.03 2.92
C ILE A 108 12.10 11.12 1.39
N GLY A 109 11.31 12.01 0.78
CA GLY A 109 11.15 12.13 -0.66
C GLY A 109 10.44 10.92 -1.29
N ALA A 110 9.37 10.42 -0.65
CA ALA A 110 8.57 9.33 -1.19
C ALA A 110 7.67 9.82 -2.34
N GLU A 111 7.44 8.94 -3.32
CA GLU A 111 6.69 9.25 -4.53
C GLU A 111 5.19 9.40 -4.27
N LEU A 112 4.67 8.61 -3.32
CA LEU A 112 3.25 8.57 -2.95
C LEU A 112 3.04 8.01 -1.54
N VAL A 113 1.82 8.19 -1.04
CA VAL A 113 1.29 7.51 0.15
C VAL A 113 0.03 6.74 -0.26
N SER A 114 -0.06 5.46 0.11
CA SER A 114 -1.23 4.62 -0.10
C SER A 114 -2.05 4.49 1.18
N ILE A 115 -3.37 4.59 1.03
CA ILE A 115 -4.36 4.42 2.10
C ILE A 115 -5.49 3.49 1.64
N TRP A 116 -6.30 3.02 2.58
CA TRP A 116 -7.52 2.25 2.35
C TRP A 116 -8.69 2.79 3.19
N SER A 117 -9.91 2.29 2.96
CA SER A 117 -11.11 2.79 3.64
C SER A 117 -11.15 2.48 5.15
N GLY A 118 -10.63 1.34 5.54
CA GLY A 118 -10.92 0.68 6.80
C GLY A 118 -12.17 -0.20 6.74
N ALA A 119 -12.29 -1.09 7.73
CA ALA A 119 -13.48 -1.90 7.93
C ALA A 119 -14.54 -1.11 8.72
N PRO A 120 -15.84 -1.25 8.38
CA PRO A 120 -16.93 -0.70 9.19
C PRO A 120 -16.91 -1.28 10.60
N GLU A 121 -17.44 -0.54 11.57
CA GLU A 121 -17.63 -1.04 12.92
C GLU A 121 -18.78 -2.06 12.95
N GLU A 122 -18.77 -2.96 13.92
CA GLU A 122 -19.83 -3.95 14.10
C GLU A 122 -21.23 -3.28 14.18
N GLY A 123 -22.18 -3.79 13.40
CA GLY A 123 -23.53 -3.23 13.31
C GLY A 123 -23.60 -1.88 12.59
N ASP A 124 -22.55 -1.48 11.86
CA ASP A 124 -22.57 -0.25 11.07
C ASP A 124 -23.33 -0.45 9.75
N ASP A 125 -24.10 0.54 9.35
CA ASP A 125 -24.72 0.58 8.02
C ASP A 125 -23.64 0.94 6.98
N PRO A 126 -23.38 0.09 5.97
CA PRO A 126 -22.40 0.37 4.93
C PRO A 126 -22.65 1.68 4.16
N VAL A 127 -23.90 2.09 4.00
CA VAL A 127 -24.25 3.37 3.33
C VAL A 127 -23.77 4.55 4.18
N GLN A 128 -24.09 4.54 5.47
CA GLN A 128 -23.64 5.58 6.41
C GLN A 128 -22.12 5.59 6.57
N ALA A 129 -21.49 4.41 6.58
CA ALA A 129 -20.02 4.31 6.61
C ALA A 129 -19.39 4.94 5.36
N LEU A 130 -19.96 4.71 4.17
CA LEU A 130 -19.50 5.33 2.93
C LEU A 130 -19.73 6.86 2.95
N ASP A 131 -20.85 7.33 3.49
CA ASP A 131 -21.11 8.77 3.62
C ASP A 131 -20.06 9.44 4.52
N ARG A 132 -19.68 8.82 5.65
CA ARG A 132 -18.58 9.32 6.50
C ARG A 132 -17.23 9.34 5.78
N LEU A 133 -16.94 8.32 4.96
CA LEU A 133 -15.72 8.31 4.16
C LEU A 133 -15.71 9.47 3.16
N LEU A 134 -16.82 9.67 2.46
CA LEU A 134 -16.98 10.75 1.46
C LEU A 134 -16.93 12.15 2.09
N GLU A 135 -17.34 12.30 3.34
CA GLU A 135 -17.22 13.55 4.08
C GLU A 135 -15.76 13.88 4.46
N ARG A 136 -14.95 12.84 4.81
CA ARG A 136 -13.63 13.02 5.40
C ARG A 136 -12.47 12.90 4.41
N LEU A 137 -12.64 12.06 3.38
CA LEU A 137 -11.60 11.82 2.36
C LEU A 137 -11.17 13.08 1.60
N PRO A 138 -12.06 14.05 1.25
CA PRO A 138 -11.65 15.30 0.62
C PRO A 138 -10.60 16.07 1.42
N ARG A 139 -10.77 16.14 2.75
CA ARG A 139 -9.78 16.80 3.62
C ARG A 139 -8.44 16.05 3.64
N THR A 140 -8.48 14.71 3.66
CA THR A 140 -7.27 13.88 3.57
C THR A 140 -6.52 14.12 2.25
N LEU A 141 -7.24 14.27 1.13
CA LEU A 141 -6.67 14.65 -0.16
C LEU A 141 -6.04 16.06 -0.13
N ASP A 142 -6.72 17.00 0.49
CA ASP A 142 -6.21 18.38 0.61
C ASP A 142 -4.95 18.43 1.49
N ASP A 143 -4.91 17.67 2.59
CA ASP A 143 -3.74 17.53 3.46
C ASP A 143 -2.55 16.90 2.70
N ALA A 144 -2.78 15.84 1.89
CA ALA A 144 -1.75 15.22 1.06
C ALA A 144 -1.20 16.20 0.00
N ARG A 145 -2.10 16.92 -0.68
CA ARG A 145 -1.74 17.93 -1.68
C ARG A 145 -0.93 19.08 -1.05
N ALA A 146 -1.29 19.53 0.15
CA ALA A 146 -0.56 20.57 0.87
C ALA A 146 0.88 20.13 1.22
N ALA A 147 1.09 18.83 1.48
CA ALA A 147 2.41 18.24 1.69
C ALA A 147 3.15 17.89 0.38
N GLY A 148 2.58 18.18 -0.80
CA GLY A 148 3.19 17.83 -2.08
C GLY A 148 3.23 16.33 -2.38
N VAL A 149 2.36 15.53 -1.74
CA VAL A 149 2.36 14.06 -1.82
C VAL A 149 1.20 13.56 -2.67
N THR A 150 1.46 12.60 -3.54
CA THR A 150 0.41 11.88 -4.27
C THR A 150 -0.30 10.90 -3.33
N LEU A 151 -1.63 11.03 -3.19
CA LEU A 151 -2.44 10.09 -2.42
C LEU A 151 -2.99 9.00 -3.33
N CYS A 152 -2.70 7.75 -2.99
CA CYS A 152 -3.29 6.57 -3.62
C CYS A 152 -4.29 5.90 -2.69
N PHE A 153 -5.32 5.32 -3.26
CA PHE A 153 -6.33 4.56 -2.53
C PHE A 153 -6.36 3.13 -3.02
N GLU A 154 -6.39 2.21 -2.09
CA GLU A 154 -6.39 0.77 -2.32
C GLU A 154 -7.75 0.16 -1.97
N PRO A 155 -8.43 -0.50 -2.92
CA PRO A 155 -9.50 -1.44 -2.62
C PRO A 155 -8.94 -2.67 -1.92
N GLU A 156 -9.38 -2.92 -0.67
CA GLU A 156 -8.81 -3.96 0.20
C GLU A 156 -9.88 -4.97 0.63
N PRO A 157 -9.74 -6.28 0.36
CA PRO A 157 -10.68 -7.30 0.81
C PRO A 157 -10.92 -7.24 2.32
N GLY A 158 -12.20 -7.25 2.72
CA GLY A 158 -12.61 -7.14 4.13
C GLY A 158 -12.73 -5.70 4.65
N MET A 159 -12.42 -4.70 3.85
CA MET A 159 -12.69 -3.29 4.14
C MET A 159 -14.05 -2.84 3.56
N LEU A 160 -14.45 -1.58 3.80
CA LEU A 160 -15.68 -1.04 3.20
C LEU A 160 -15.60 -0.98 1.68
N VAL A 161 -14.47 -0.51 1.17
CA VAL A 161 -14.17 -0.49 -0.27
C VAL A 161 -13.28 -1.68 -0.56
N ASP A 162 -13.89 -2.83 -0.80
CA ASP A 162 -13.26 -4.14 -0.89
C ASP A 162 -13.11 -4.68 -2.31
N SER A 163 -13.60 -3.96 -3.30
CA SER A 163 -13.66 -4.41 -4.69
C SER A 163 -13.56 -3.24 -5.66
N LEU A 164 -13.22 -3.51 -6.91
CA LEU A 164 -13.18 -2.48 -7.96
C LEU A 164 -14.56 -1.84 -8.18
N ALA A 165 -15.64 -2.60 -8.02
CA ALA A 165 -17.01 -2.06 -8.15
C ALA A 165 -17.29 -0.99 -7.08
N ARG A 166 -16.94 -1.25 -5.81
CA ARG A 166 -17.08 -0.26 -4.73
C ARG A 166 -16.12 0.92 -4.89
N TYR A 167 -14.93 0.67 -5.42
CA TYR A 167 -13.97 1.74 -5.70
C TYR A 167 -14.44 2.69 -6.81
N ARG A 168 -15.06 2.15 -7.88
CA ARG A 168 -15.71 2.98 -8.92
C ARG A 168 -16.80 3.85 -8.32
N GLU A 169 -17.64 3.30 -7.44
CA GLU A 169 -18.69 4.06 -6.75
C GLU A 169 -18.10 5.15 -5.85
N LEU A 170 -17.06 4.84 -5.07
CA LEU A 170 -16.34 5.84 -4.27
C LEU A 170 -15.84 6.99 -5.15
N ARG A 171 -15.12 6.70 -6.24
CA ARG A 171 -14.57 7.72 -7.15
C ARG A 171 -15.66 8.57 -7.78
N ARG A 172 -16.73 7.93 -8.24
CA ARG A 172 -17.88 8.62 -8.86
C ARG A 172 -18.54 9.60 -7.87
N ARG A 173 -18.76 9.19 -6.63
CA ARG A 173 -19.39 10.03 -5.60
C ARG A 173 -18.43 11.11 -5.07
N LEU A 174 -17.16 10.81 -4.97
CA LEU A 174 -16.15 11.75 -4.53
C LEU A 174 -15.97 12.91 -5.51
N GLY A 175 -16.05 12.64 -6.83
CA GLY A 175 -15.95 13.66 -7.88
C GLY A 175 -14.60 14.40 -7.91
N ARG A 176 -13.51 13.71 -7.50
CA ARG A 176 -12.15 14.26 -7.44
C ARG A 176 -11.22 13.42 -8.33
N ASP A 177 -10.40 14.09 -9.14
CA ASP A 177 -9.45 13.45 -10.06
C ASP A 177 -8.05 13.24 -9.46
N ASP A 178 -7.78 13.84 -8.31
CA ASP A 178 -6.49 13.77 -7.61
C ASP A 178 -6.36 12.55 -6.67
N LEU A 179 -7.40 11.73 -6.52
CA LEU A 179 -7.30 10.42 -5.87
C LEU A 179 -6.72 9.41 -6.87
N MET A 180 -5.45 9.05 -6.67
CA MET A 180 -4.79 8.02 -7.47
C MET A 180 -5.12 6.62 -6.95
N THR A 181 -4.70 5.60 -7.70
CA THR A 181 -5.08 4.20 -7.44
C THR A 181 -3.84 3.38 -7.05
N THR A 182 -3.97 2.64 -5.95
CA THR A 182 -3.18 1.43 -5.67
C THR A 182 -4.00 0.23 -6.11
N ILE A 183 -3.39 -0.69 -6.86
CA ILE A 183 -3.97 -2.01 -7.15
C ILE A 183 -3.04 -3.07 -6.57
N ASP A 184 -3.60 -3.90 -5.70
CA ASP A 184 -2.98 -5.15 -5.30
C ASP A 184 -3.48 -6.27 -6.22
N VAL A 185 -2.54 -6.98 -6.83
CA VAL A 185 -2.82 -8.05 -7.81
C VAL A 185 -3.43 -9.27 -7.11
N GLY A 186 -3.01 -9.55 -5.86
CA GLY A 186 -3.61 -10.59 -5.02
C GLY A 186 -5.05 -10.27 -4.67
N HIS A 187 -5.37 -9.00 -4.40
CA HIS A 187 -6.76 -8.59 -4.13
C HIS A 187 -7.66 -8.81 -5.34
N LEU A 188 -7.16 -8.64 -6.56
CA LEU A 188 -7.96 -8.85 -7.77
C LEU A 188 -8.40 -10.31 -7.94
N ILE A 189 -7.54 -11.30 -7.66
CA ILE A 189 -7.97 -12.70 -7.75
C ILE A 189 -8.94 -13.09 -6.62
N VAL A 190 -8.91 -12.35 -5.52
CA VAL A 190 -9.82 -12.57 -4.38
C VAL A 190 -11.23 -12.02 -4.68
N THR A 191 -11.33 -10.83 -5.27
CA THR A 191 -12.59 -10.08 -5.35
C THR A 191 -13.20 -9.98 -6.75
N GLU A 192 -12.38 -10.10 -7.80
CA GLU A 192 -12.84 -9.85 -9.17
C GLU A 192 -12.95 -11.15 -9.98
N PRO A 193 -13.88 -11.22 -10.96
CA PRO A 193 -13.92 -12.32 -11.92
C PRO A 193 -12.76 -12.20 -12.93
N GLY A 194 -12.38 -13.30 -13.55
CA GLY A 194 -11.35 -13.32 -14.59
C GLY A 194 -9.92 -13.30 -14.04
N ALA A 195 -8.99 -12.89 -14.87
CA ALA A 195 -7.57 -12.81 -14.50
C ALA A 195 -7.17 -11.39 -14.06
N PRO A 196 -6.27 -11.24 -13.09
CA PRO A 196 -5.90 -9.92 -12.55
C PRO A 196 -5.48 -8.90 -13.60
N HIS A 197 -4.73 -9.30 -14.63
CA HIS A 197 -4.26 -8.39 -15.66
C HIS A 197 -5.38 -7.72 -16.49
N GLU A 198 -6.56 -8.36 -16.58
CA GLU A 198 -7.71 -7.85 -17.34
C GLU A 198 -8.30 -6.57 -16.73
N HIS A 199 -8.04 -6.32 -15.45
CA HIS A 199 -8.58 -5.18 -14.70
C HIS A 199 -7.68 -3.95 -14.68
N LEU A 200 -6.40 -4.05 -15.10
CA LEU A 200 -5.42 -2.97 -14.95
C LEU A 200 -5.67 -1.78 -15.89
N ALA A 201 -6.11 -2.06 -17.12
CA ALA A 201 -6.25 -1.05 -18.18
C ALA A 201 -7.23 0.07 -17.81
N GLU A 202 -8.31 -0.26 -17.11
CA GLU A 202 -9.32 0.71 -16.68
C GLU A 202 -8.73 1.80 -15.78
N PHE A 203 -7.79 1.43 -14.91
CA PHE A 203 -7.20 2.34 -13.94
C PHE A 203 -5.90 3.00 -14.42
N ALA A 204 -5.43 2.70 -15.62
CA ALA A 204 -4.15 3.21 -16.15
C ALA A 204 -3.98 4.74 -15.97
N PRO A 205 -4.99 5.61 -16.18
CA PRO A 205 -4.85 7.05 -15.98
C PRO A 205 -4.52 7.45 -14.54
N SER A 206 -5.01 6.69 -13.55
CA SER A 206 -4.84 6.96 -12.11
C SER A 206 -3.91 5.99 -11.40
N LEU A 207 -3.49 4.89 -12.03
CA LEU A 207 -2.64 3.87 -11.42
C LEU A 207 -1.24 4.42 -11.12
N ARG A 208 -0.86 4.46 -9.84
CA ARG A 208 0.45 4.95 -9.40
C ARG A 208 1.20 3.95 -8.53
N ASN A 209 0.50 2.97 -7.98
CA ASN A 209 1.06 1.94 -7.13
C ASN A 209 0.48 0.57 -7.48
N VAL A 210 1.32 -0.43 -7.58
CA VAL A 210 0.91 -1.83 -7.76
C VAL A 210 1.55 -2.65 -6.65
N GLN A 211 0.71 -3.33 -5.88
CA GLN A 211 1.17 -4.33 -4.92
C GLN A 211 1.13 -5.71 -5.56
N ILE A 212 2.07 -6.54 -5.19
CA ILE A 212 2.28 -7.89 -5.73
C ILE A 212 2.35 -8.87 -4.58
N ASP A 213 1.37 -9.70 -4.49
CA ASP A 213 1.41 -10.96 -3.76
C ASP A 213 0.68 -12.04 -4.56
N ASP A 214 0.76 -13.27 -4.12
CA ASP A 214 -0.01 -14.36 -4.68
C ASP A 214 -1.17 -14.72 -3.75
N ALA A 215 -2.24 -15.22 -4.31
CA ALA A 215 -3.41 -15.64 -3.57
C ALA A 215 -4.16 -16.75 -4.31
N ARG A 216 -5.05 -17.43 -3.61
CA ARG A 216 -6.03 -18.33 -4.21
C ARG A 216 -7.36 -17.58 -4.38
N ARG A 217 -8.10 -17.97 -5.39
CA ARG A 217 -9.39 -17.34 -5.69
C ARG A 217 -10.32 -17.33 -4.47
N GLY A 218 -10.75 -16.13 -4.09
CA GLY A 218 -11.64 -15.93 -2.94
C GLY A 218 -10.97 -16.03 -1.56
N LEU A 219 -9.64 -16.20 -1.48
CA LEU A 219 -8.90 -16.31 -0.22
C LEU A 219 -7.84 -15.21 -0.11
N HIS A 220 -8.01 -14.30 0.83
CA HIS A 220 -7.08 -13.20 1.09
C HIS A 220 -5.88 -13.67 1.94
N GLU A 221 -4.75 -13.99 1.29
CA GLU A 221 -3.64 -14.72 1.92
C GLU A 221 -2.28 -14.01 1.91
N HIS A 222 -1.95 -13.15 0.96
CA HIS A 222 -0.61 -12.57 0.72
C HIS A 222 0.49 -13.64 0.63
N LEU A 223 0.33 -14.58 -0.29
CA LEU A 223 1.29 -15.66 -0.51
C LEU A 223 2.50 -15.17 -1.33
N PRO A 224 3.68 -15.80 -1.15
CA PRO A 224 4.80 -15.57 -2.05
C PRO A 224 4.45 -15.95 -3.50
N PRO A 225 4.95 -15.18 -4.49
CA PRO A 225 4.73 -15.48 -5.91
C PRO A 225 5.05 -16.94 -6.28
N GLY A 226 4.09 -17.62 -6.91
CA GLY A 226 4.15 -19.04 -7.28
C GLY A 226 3.67 -20.00 -6.19
N SER A 227 3.04 -19.50 -5.13
CA SER A 227 2.42 -20.30 -4.07
C SER A 227 0.89 -20.24 -4.10
N GLY A 228 0.32 -19.37 -4.91
CA GLY A 228 -1.11 -19.22 -5.20
C GLY A 228 -1.45 -19.61 -6.63
N GLU A 229 -2.41 -18.89 -7.21
CA GLU A 229 -3.00 -19.18 -8.53
C GLU A 229 -2.71 -18.09 -9.59
N ILE A 230 -1.92 -17.06 -9.25
CA ILE A 230 -1.71 -15.92 -10.16
C ILE A 230 -0.59 -16.21 -11.14
N ASP A 231 -0.91 -16.12 -12.45
CA ASP A 231 0.12 -16.00 -13.49
C ASP A 231 0.57 -14.53 -13.59
N PHE A 232 1.78 -14.25 -13.13
CA PHE A 232 2.34 -12.89 -13.15
C PHE A 232 2.83 -12.45 -14.54
N ALA A 233 3.10 -13.35 -15.46
CA ALA A 233 3.62 -12.98 -16.79
C ALA A 233 2.64 -12.07 -17.55
N PRO A 234 1.32 -12.37 -17.66
CA PRO A 234 0.34 -11.46 -18.25
C PRO A 234 0.20 -10.12 -17.48
N VAL A 235 0.32 -10.13 -16.14
CA VAL A 235 0.25 -8.91 -15.32
C VAL A 235 1.37 -7.95 -15.70
N PHE A 236 2.61 -8.42 -15.72
CA PHE A 236 3.77 -7.59 -16.11
C PHE A 236 3.74 -7.19 -17.59
N ALA A 237 3.22 -8.06 -18.48
CA ALA A 237 3.01 -7.72 -19.87
C ALA A 237 2.01 -6.57 -20.04
N GLU A 238 0.89 -6.62 -19.31
CA GLU A 238 -0.12 -5.56 -19.33
C GLU A 238 0.43 -4.25 -18.75
N LEU A 239 1.12 -4.27 -17.61
CA LEU A 239 1.77 -3.08 -17.05
C LEU A 239 2.75 -2.43 -18.04
N ARG A 240 3.52 -3.23 -18.79
CA ARG A 240 4.39 -2.70 -19.87
C ARG A 240 3.58 -2.08 -20.99
N ARG A 241 2.50 -2.75 -21.45
CA ARG A 241 1.60 -2.22 -22.49
C ARG A 241 1.02 -0.87 -22.11
N LEU A 242 0.66 -0.71 -20.83
CA LEU A 242 0.15 0.52 -20.24
C LEU A 242 1.23 1.57 -19.97
N ARG A 243 2.51 1.26 -20.23
CA ARG A 243 3.67 2.12 -19.94
C ARG A 243 3.73 2.52 -18.46
N TYR A 244 3.37 1.61 -17.59
CA TYR A 244 3.46 1.84 -16.15
C TYR A 244 4.92 1.94 -15.70
N GLU A 245 5.29 3.00 -14.99
CA GLU A 245 6.67 3.28 -14.54
C GLU A 245 6.83 3.25 -13.01
N GLY A 246 5.73 3.02 -12.30
CA GLY A 246 5.66 3.00 -10.84
C GLY A 246 6.25 1.73 -10.20
N PRO A 247 6.11 1.61 -8.86
CA PRO A 247 6.51 0.43 -8.10
C PRO A 247 5.62 -0.77 -8.39
N CYS A 248 6.23 -1.96 -8.41
CA CYS A 248 5.59 -3.25 -8.22
C CYS A 248 6.09 -3.76 -6.86
N ALA A 249 5.37 -3.44 -5.80
CA ALA A 249 5.80 -3.66 -4.41
C ALA A 249 5.29 -4.99 -3.89
N LEU A 250 6.19 -5.91 -3.55
CA LEU A 250 5.83 -7.18 -2.92
C LEU A 250 5.29 -6.96 -1.52
N GLU A 251 4.09 -7.48 -1.23
CA GLU A 251 3.47 -7.44 0.08
C GLU A 251 3.37 -8.82 0.72
N LEU A 252 4.48 -9.28 1.30
CA LEU A 252 4.55 -10.58 1.97
C LEU A 252 4.47 -10.39 3.50
N SER A 253 3.38 -9.79 3.95
CA SER A 253 3.18 -9.36 5.33
C SER A 253 3.17 -10.49 6.37
N ARG A 254 3.01 -11.75 5.93
CA ARG A 254 3.01 -12.95 6.79
C ARG A 254 4.36 -13.67 6.84
N ASP A 255 5.34 -13.24 6.03
CA ASP A 255 6.62 -13.94 5.86
C ASP A 255 7.80 -13.30 6.63
N SER A 256 7.54 -12.37 7.56
CA SER A 256 8.60 -11.72 8.35
C SER A 256 9.52 -12.70 9.10
N HIS A 257 9.04 -13.90 9.43
CA HIS A 257 9.82 -14.96 10.09
C HIS A 257 10.87 -15.60 9.18
N ARG A 258 10.77 -15.44 7.85
CA ARG A 258 11.70 -15.91 6.83
C ARG A 258 11.96 -14.86 5.75
N ALA A 259 11.91 -13.59 6.11
CA ALA A 259 11.86 -12.45 5.21
C ALA A 259 12.99 -12.44 4.16
N ALA A 260 14.23 -12.76 4.55
CA ALA A 260 15.37 -12.76 3.63
C ALA A 260 15.19 -13.78 2.50
N GLU A 261 14.72 -14.98 2.83
CA GLU A 261 14.43 -16.03 1.83
C GLU A 261 13.26 -15.64 0.95
N ALA A 262 12.16 -15.17 1.57
CA ALA A 262 10.95 -14.76 0.84
C ALA A 262 11.26 -13.63 -0.14
N ALA A 263 12.02 -12.61 0.27
CA ALA A 263 12.42 -11.52 -0.59
C ALA A 263 13.33 -11.98 -1.73
N ALA A 264 14.31 -12.85 -1.46
CA ALA A 264 15.21 -13.38 -2.48
C ALA A 264 14.47 -14.25 -3.50
N ASP A 265 13.56 -15.13 -3.06
CA ASP A 265 12.78 -16.00 -3.92
C ASP A 265 11.83 -15.20 -4.82
N ALA A 266 11.12 -14.23 -4.25
CA ALA A 266 10.23 -13.35 -4.98
C ALA A 266 10.99 -12.52 -6.03
N PHE A 267 12.14 -11.96 -5.67
CA PHE A 267 12.98 -11.23 -6.60
C PHE A 267 13.42 -12.11 -7.79
N ARG A 268 13.93 -13.32 -7.53
CA ARG A 268 14.35 -14.26 -8.59
C ARG A 268 13.23 -14.61 -9.55
N ARG A 269 12.00 -14.76 -9.05
CA ARG A 269 10.83 -15.11 -9.88
C ARG A 269 10.34 -13.95 -10.72
N LEU A 270 10.29 -12.74 -10.15
CA LEU A 270 9.63 -11.62 -10.80
C LEU A 270 10.57 -10.69 -11.58
N SER A 271 11.85 -10.60 -11.20
CA SER A 271 12.79 -9.70 -11.89
C SER A 271 12.96 -9.98 -13.41
N PRO A 272 12.89 -11.24 -13.90
CA PRO A 272 12.89 -11.50 -15.33
C PRO A 272 11.68 -10.90 -16.06
N LEU A 273 10.54 -10.75 -15.38
CA LEU A 273 9.29 -10.23 -15.96
C LEU A 273 9.30 -8.71 -16.13
N LEU A 274 10.24 -7.98 -15.53
CA LEU A 274 10.39 -6.53 -15.74
C LEU A 274 10.88 -6.17 -17.16
N ARG A 275 11.56 -7.09 -17.83
CA ARG A 275 12.12 -6.90 -19.15
C ARG A 275 11.19 -7.48 -20.22
N PRO A 276 11.19 -6.91 -21.45
CA PRO A 276 10.44 -7.50 -22.56
C PRO A 276 10.94 -8.89 -22.94
#